data_5bf70e66585340d37b7a34f66d294b91
#
_entry.id   5bf70e66585340d37b7a34f66d294b91
#
_cell.length_a   1.000
_cell.length_b   1.000
_cell.length_c   1.000
_cell.angle_alpha   90.00
_cell.angle_beta   90.00
_cell.angle_gamma   90.00
#
_symmetry.space_group_name_H-M   'P 1'
#
loop_
_entity.id
_entity.type
_entity.pdbx_description
1 polymer ?
#
loop_
_entity_poly.entity_id
_entity_poly.type
_entity_poly.pdbx_seq_one_letter_code
_entity_poly.pdbx_strand_id
1 'polypeptide(L)'
;MIYLGSHVSFKAPNYFKGAIEEALSYGANACMIYTGPPSNTRRVDVSKLKIEEAKDYMAEHNFSIDRVIVHAPYIINLANALKPETAQFGQDFLKTELERVSQIGAKTLVLHPGSHVGAGMDVGIEWIIHGLNEVLDHDDTEVKIALETMAGKGNECGFTFEQLAKIYAGI
;
A
#
# COMPACT_ATOMS: atom_id res chain seq x y z
N MET A 1 18.02 9.51 14.80
CA MET A 1 17.08 10.55 14.26
C MET A 1 15.69 9.97 14.28
N ILE A 2 14.69 10.75 14.70
CA ILE A 2 13.28 10.31 14.69
C ILE A 2 12.66 10.73 13.35
N TYR A 3 11.94 9.82 12.71
CA TYR A 3 11.12 10.12 11.54
C TYR A 3 9.67 10.31 11.97
N LEU A 4 9.11 11.46 11.65
CA LEU A 4 7.76 11.85 12.02
C LEU A 4 7.03 12.39 10.79
N GLY A 5 5.85 11.89 10.55
CA GLY A 5 5.02 12.28 9.41
C GLY A 5 3.56 11.90 9.59
N SER A 6 2.79 12.17 8.55
CA SER A 6 1.38 11.84 8.49
C SER A 6 0.98 11.38 7.10
N HIS A 7 -0.25 10.91 6.95
CA HIS A 7 -0.89 10.84 5.64
C HIS A 7 -1.04 12.25 5.07
N VAL A 8 -0.67 12.41 3.80
CA VAL A 8 -0.78 13.66 3.07
C VAL A 8 -1.58 13.47 1.78
N SER A 9 -2.06 14.56 1.23
CA SER A 9 -2.87 14.55 0.02
C SER A 9 -2.04 14.19 -1.21
N PHE A 10 -2.62 13.40 -2.12
CA PHE A 10 -2.02 13.05 -3.40
C PHE A 10 -3.03 13.34 -4.52
N LYS A 11 -3.15 14.61 -4.90
CA LYS A 11 -4.21 15.08 -5.79
C LYS A 11 -3.72 16.16 -6.77
N ALA A 12 -4.48 16.32 -7.85
CA ALA A 12 -4.24 17.38 -8.83
C ALA A 12 -4.20 18.78 -8.15
N PRO A 13 -3.45 19.75 -8.71
CA PRO A 13 -2.59 19.60 -9.90
C PRO A 13 -1.20 19.06 -9.60
N ASN A 14 -0.76 19.00 -8.33
CA ASN A 14 0.63 18.79 -7.95
C ASN A 14 0.97 17.36 -7.56
N TYR A 15 -0.02 16.48 -7.32
CA TYR A 15 0.16 15.06 -7.01
C TYR A 15 1.33 14.79 -6.04
N PHE A 16 2.39 14.09 -6.48
CA PHE A 16 3.49 13.70 -5.59
C PHE A 16 4.29 14.91 -5.09
N LYS A 17 4.56 15.89 -5.96
CA LYS A 17 5.20 17.15 -5.50
C LYS A 17 4.38 17.82 -4.40
N GLY A 18 3.06 17.95 -4.60
CA GLY A 18 2.17 18.54 -3.61
C GLY A 18 2.12 17.76 -2.29
N ALA A 19 2.24 16.44 -2.34
CA ALA A 19 2.34 15.61 -1.13
C ALA A 19 3.60 15.92 -0.32
N ILE A 20 4.75 16.10 -0.96
CA ILE A 20 6.00 16.46 -0.29
C ILE A 20 5.92 17.89 0.26
N GLU A 21 5.38 18.84 -0.52
CA GLU A 21 5.15 20.22 -0.06
C GLU A 21 4.26 20.25 1.20
N GLU A 22 3.18 19.46 1.21
CA GLU A 22 2.27 19.35 2.36
C GLU A 22 2.99 18.76 3.58
N ALA A 23 3.75 17.66 3.42
CA ALA A 23 4.50 17.05 4.51
C ALA A 23 5.49 18.04 5.14
N LEU A 24 6.27 18.73 4.33
CA LEU A 24 7.24 19.73 4.79
C LEU A 24 6.58 20.92 5.48
N SER A 25 5.37 21.34 5.03
CA SER A 25 4.62 22.43 5.67
C SER A 25 4.25 22.11 7.13
N TYR A 26 4.15 20.84 7.48
CA TYR A 26 3.90 20.38 8.86
C TYR A 26 5.19 20.20 9.68
N GLY A 27 6.35 20.47 9.09
CA GLY A 27 7.64 20.15 9.69
C GLY A 27 7.96 18.65 9.72
N ALA A 28 7.25 17.86 8.92
CA ALA A 28 7.45 16.42 8.83
C ALA A 28 8.73 16.08 8.02
N ASN A 29 9.35 14.94 8.34
CA ASN A 29 10.49 14.40 7.62
C ASN A 29 10.24 13.00 7.07
N ALA A 30 8.98 12.55 7.11
CA ALA A 30 8.44 11.34 6.50
C ALA A 30 6.99 11.61 6.09
N CYS A 31 6.42 10.82 5.19
CA CYS A 31 4.99 10.90 4.88
C CYS A 31 4.44 9.58 4.37
N MET A 32 3.12 9.46 4.40
CA MET A 32 2.38 8.37 3.78
C MET A 32 1.41 8.92 2.73
N ILE A 33 1.30 8.23 1.61
CA ILE A 33 0.44 8.61 0.48
C ILE A 33 -0.37 7.42 -0.03
N TYR A 34 -1.46 7.69 -0.72
CA TYR A 34 -2.08 6.77 -1.68
C TYR A 34 -1.70 7.19 -3.09
N THR A 35 -1.54 6.25 -4.03
CA THR A 35 -1.22 6.57 -5.44
C THR A 35 -2.45 7.08 -6.22
N GLY A 36 -3.60 7.11 -5.59
CA GLY A 36 -4.90 7.57 -6.09
C GLY A 36 -5.98 7.40 -5.02
N PRO A 37 -7.27 7.59 -5.33
CA PRO A 37 -8.34 7.43 -4.36
C PRO A 37 -8.33 6.03 -3.72
N PRO A 38 -8.34 5.91 -2.37
CA PRO A 38 -8.21 4.62 -1.71
C PRO A 38 -9.47 3.74 -1.78
N SER A 39 -10.61 4.32 -2.14
CA SER A 39 -11.92 3.65 -2.20
C SER A 39 -12.32 3.16 -3.60
N ASN A 40 -11.49 3.36 -4.61
CA ASN A 40 -11.78 2.93 -5.99
C ASN A 40 -10.50 2.64 -6.78
N THR A 41 -10.68 2.18 -8.03
CA THR A 41 -9.59 1.80 -8.94
C THR A 41 -9.07 2.93 -9.81
N ARG A 42 -9.64 4.13 -9.71
CA ARG A 42 -9.23 5.24 -10.58
C ARG A 42 -7.78 5.61 -10.32
N ARG A 43 -6.95 5.48 -11.33
CA ARG A 43 -5.53 5.86 -11.29
C ARG A 43 -5.21 6.82 -12.42
N VAL A 44 -4.51 7.87 -12.07
CA VAL A 44 -3.95 8.82 -13.04
C VAL A 44 -2.68 8.21 -13.61
N ASP A 45 -2.42 8.45 -14.88
CA ASP A 45 -1.19 8.02 -15.54
C ASP A 45 0.04 8.54 -14.79
N VAL A 46 1.04 7.67 -14.62
CA VAL A 46 2.23 7.95 -13.81
C VAL A 46 3.01 9.17 -14.34
N SER A 47 3.00 9.39 -15.66
CA SER A 47 3.64 10.56 -16.29
C SER A 47 3.09 11.92 -15.81
N LYS A 48 1.87 11.92 -15.23
CA LYS A 48 1.21 13.12 -14.71
C LYS A 48 1.44 13.36 -13.22
N LEU A 49 2.09 12.43 -12.52
CA LEU A 49 2.22 12.44 -11.06
C LEU A 49 3.26 13.42 -10.53
N LYS A 50 3.95 14.15 -11.38
CA LYS A 50 4.97 15.15 -10.98
C LYS A 50 6.14 14.53 -10.20
N ILE A 51 6.59 13.33 -10.63
CA ILE A 51 7.59 12.55 -9.91
C ILE A 51 8.95 13.25 -9.91
N GLU A 52 9.43 13.70 -11.08
CA GLU A 52 10.74 14.36 -11.17
C GLU A 52 10.74 15.70 -10.43
N GLU A 53 9.69 16.51 -10.58
CA GLU A 53 9.56 17.75 -9.83
C GLU A 53 9.49 17.50 -8.30
N ALA A 54 8.90 16.36 -7.86
CA ALA A 54 8.92 15.98 -6.45
C ALA A 54 10.33 15.59 -5.99
N LYS A 55 11.07 14.80 -6.79
CA LYS A 55 12.46 14.40 -6.48
C LYS A 55 13.39 15.60 -6.35
N ASP A 56 13.31 16.55 -7.28
CA ASP A 56 14.08 17.79 -7.23
C ASP A 56 13.77 18.56 -5.93
N TYR A 57 12.48 18.73 -5.63
CA TYR A 57 12.03 19.42 -4.43
C TYR A 57 12.46 18.70 -3.13
N MET A 58 12.42 17.36 -3.13
CA MET A 58 12.92 16.53 -2.02
C MET A 58 14.44 16.72 -1.82
N ALA A 59 15.21 16.76 -2.90
CA ALA A 59 16.65 16.98 -2.84
C ALA A 59 17.00 18.36 -2.25
N GLU A 60 16.30 19.42 -2.68
CA GLU A 60 16.46 20.78 -2.15
C GLU A 60 16.16 20.87 -0.63
N HIS A 61 15.27 20.03 -0.11
CA HIS A 61 14.83 20.05 1.29
C HIS A 61 15.39 18.90 2.15
N ASN A 62 16.35 18.12 1.65
CA ASN A 62 16.92 16.96 2.34
C ASN A 62 15.86 15.93 2.79
N PHE A 63 14.79 15.77 2.01
CA PHE A 63 13.77 14.77 2.24
C PHE A 63 14.09 13.50 1.42
N SER A 64 14.26 12.34 2.06
CA SER A 64 14.61 11.10 1.37
C SER A 64 13.36 10.36 0.89
N ILE A 65 13.42 9.79 -0.32
CA ILE A 65 12.38 8.90 -0.86
C ILE A 65 12.15 7.67 0.03
N ASP A 66 13.15 7.19 0.74
CA ASP A 66 13.04 6.06 1.68
C ASP A 66 12.12 6.36 2.87
N ARG A 67 11.69 7.61 3.04
CA ARG A 67 10.75 8.05 4.08
C ARG A 67 9.35 8.30 3.55
N VAL A 68 9.11 7.97 2.29
CA VAL A 68 7.79 7.95 1.67
C VAL A 68 7.25 6.53 1.75
N ILE A 69 6.16 6.37 2.48
CA ILE A 69 5.42 5.11 2.58
C ILE A 69 4.17 5.23 1.71
N VAL A 70 3.89 4.21 0.93
CA VAL A 70 2.64 4.14 0.16
C VAL A 70 1.68 3.19 0.85
N HIS A 71 0.42 3.56 0.92
CA HIS A 71 -0.63 2.70 1.44
C HIS A 71 -1.47 2.15 0.28
N ALA A 72 -1.68 0.85 0.26
CA ALA A 72 -2.56 0.20 -0.71
C ALA A 72 -4.02 0.62 -0.48
N PRO A 73 -4.83 0.75 -1.54
CA PRO A 73 -6.25 1.05 -1.38
C PRO A 73 -6.99 -0.08 -0.68
N TYR A 74 -7.90 0.27 0.24
CA TYR A 74 -8.64 -0.72 1.05
C TYR A 74 -9.71 -1.49 0.30
N ILE A 75 -9.87 -1.26 -1.00
CA ILE A 75 -10.68 -2.12 -1.86
C ILE A 75 -9.98 -3.44 -2.20
N ILE A 76 -8.66 -3.55 -1.97
CA ILE A 76 -7.93 -4.80 -2.09
C ILE A 76 -8.32 -5.71 -0.93
N ASN A 77 -8.88 -6.88 -1.24
CA ASN A 77 -9.24 -7.89 -0.26
C ASN A 77 -8.83 -9.27 -0.76
N LEU A 78 -7.68 -9.76 -0.31
CA LEU A 78 -7.16 -11.07 -0.70
C LEU A 78 -7.86 -12.23 0.04
N ALA A 79 -8.56 -11.96 1.16
CA ALA A 79 -9.16 -12.96 2.04
C ALA A 79 -10.56 -13.43 1.61
N ASN A 80 -11.10 -12.95 0.49
CA ASN A 80 -12.49 -13.20 0.13
C ASN A 80 -12.69 -14.54 -0.57
N ALA A 81 -12.72 -15.64 0.20
CA ALA A 81 -12.95 -16.97 -0.31
C ALA A 81 -14.39 -17.20 -0.84
N LEU A 82 -15.37 -16.39 -0.38
CA LEU A 82 -16.76 -16.52 -0.83
C LEU A 82 -17.00 -15.91 -2.21
N LYS A 83 -16.10 -15.01 -2.65
CA LYS A 83 -16.12 -14.40 -3.98
C LYS A 83 -14.71 -14.41 -4.55
N PRO A 84 -14.27 -15.53 -5.12
CA PRO A 84 -12.91 -15.68 -5.68
C PRO A 84 -12.54 -14.58 -6.68
N GLU A 85 -13.50 -14.11 -7.46
CA GLU A 85 -13.31 -13.02 -8.41
C GLU A 85 -12.93 -11.68 -7.74
N THR A 86 -13.39 -11.46 -6.50
CA THR A 86 -12.98 -10.28 -5.71
C THR A 86 -11.55 -10.41 -5.22
N ALA A 87 -11.14 -11.61 -4.80
CA ALA A 87 -9.76 -11.87 -4.38
C ALA A 87 -8.80 -11.77 -5.57
N GLN A 88 -9.16 -12.33 -6.73
CA GLN A 88 -8.37 -12.20 -7.97
C GLN A 88 -8.23 -10.74 -8.38
N PHE A 89 -9.32 -9.98 -8.38
CA PHE A 89 -9.27 -8.54 -8.62
C PHE A 89 -8.31 -7.83 -7.64
N GLY A 90 -8.33 -8.23 -6.36
CA GLY A 90 -7.40 -7.72 -5.34
C GLY A 90 -5.93 -7.99 -5.69
N GLN A 91 -5.60 -9.20 -6.16
CA GLN A 91 -4.27 -9.58 -6.62
C GLN A 91 -3.81 -8.73 -7.82
N ASP A 92 -4.64 -8.63 -8.85
CA ASP A 92 -4.33 -7.88 -10.07
C ASP A 92 -4.12 -6.39 -9.76
N PHE A 93 -4.94 -5.85 -8.86
CA PHE A 93 -4.82 -4.46 -8.47
C PHE A 93 -3.62 -4.20 -7.55
N LEU A 94 -3.25 -5.17 -6.70
CA LEU A 94 -2.03 -5.10 -5.90
C LEU A 94 -0.77 -5.08 -6.77
N LYS A 95 -0.70 -5.91 -7.82
CA LYS A 95 0.38 -5.85 -8.82
C LYS A 95 0.49 -4.46 -9.45
N THR A 96 -0.64 -3.89 -9.87
CA THR A 96 -0.68 -2.51 -10.40
C THR A 96 -0.15 -1.48 -9.38
N GLU A 97 -0.50 -1.60 -8.10
CA GLU A 97 0.00 -0.69 -7.07
C GLU A 97 1.51 -0.87 -6.82
N LEU A 98 2.04 -2.09 -6.82
CA LEU A 98 3.48 -2.36 -6.70
C LEU A 98 4.28 -1.68 -7.83
N GLU A 99 3.84 -1.85 -9.07
CA GLU A 99 4.44 -1.17 -10.23
C GLU A 99 4.42 0.36 -10.06
N ARG A 100 3.31 0.94 -9.62
CA ARG A 100 3.18 2.38 -9.40
C ARG A 100 4.10 2.88 -8.29
N VAL A 101 4.20 2.14 -7.19
CA VAL A 101 5.11 2.45 -6.07
C VAL A 101 6.56 2.43 -6.53
N SER A 102 6.94 1.43 -7.31
CA SER A 102 8.27 1.32 -7.92
C SER A 102 8.57 2.51 -8.84
N GLN A 103 7.62 2.89 -9.71
CA GLN A 103 7.78 4.03 -10.62
C GLN A 103 7.89 5.37 -9.87
N ILE A 104 7.22 5.54 -8.74
CA ILE A 104 7.38 6.71 -7.86
C ILE A 104 8.77 6.71 -7.21
N GLY A 105 9.37 5.53 -7.03
CA GLY A 105 10.65 5.31 -6.39
C GLY A 105 10.56 5.03 -4.88
N ALA A 106 9.34 4.88 -4.33
CA ALA A 106 9.13 4.43 -2.97
C ALA A 106 9.40 2.92 -2.85
N LYS A 107 9.70 2.46 -1.62
CA LYS A 107 10.15 1.08 -1.39
C LYS A 107 9.22 0.25 -0.51
N THR A 108 8.16 0.85 0.01
CA THR A 108 7.25 0.19 0.95
C THR A 108 5.81 0.48 0.60
N LEU A 109 5.03 -0.60 0.46
CA LEU A 109 3.58 -0.57 0.30
C LEU A 109 2.93 -1.22 1.51
N VAL A 110 2.19 -0.43 2.31
CA VAL A 110 1.39 -0.94 3.43
C VAL A 110 0.11 -1.54 2.88
N LEU A 111 -0.21 -2.76 3.32
CA LEU A 111 -1.38 -3.51 2.86
C LEU A 111 -2.21 -4.00 4.05
N HIS A 112 -3.51 -3.73 4.02
CA HIS A 112 -4.46 -4.45 4.87
C HIS A 112 -4.50 -5.92 4.44
N PRO A 113 -4.29 -6.91 5.33
CA PRO A 113 -4.33 -8.32 4.94
C PRO A 113 -5.64 -8.72 4.26
N GLY A 114 -6.78 -8.23 4.78
CA GLY A 114 -8.09 -8.45 4.19
C GLY A 114 -9.17 -8.81 5.20
N SER A 115 -10.35 -9.20 4.66
CA SER A 115 -11.50 -9.60 5.43
C SER A 115 -12.07 -10.90 4.84
N HIS A 116 -12.29 -11.92 5.70
CA HIS A 116 -12.79 -13.22 5.29
C HIS A 116 -14.30 -13.25 4.94
N VAL A 117 -15.01 -12.14 5.14
CA VAL A 117 -16.41 -11.90 4.78
C VAL A 117 -17.39 -13.02 5.17
N GLY A 118 -17.10 -13.76 6.25
CA GLY A 118 -17.92 -14.87 6.73
C GLY A 118 -17.40 -16.27 6.41
N ALA A 119 -16.32 -16.43 5.64
CA ALA A 119 -15.72 -17.73 5.35
C ALA A 119 -14.99 -18.37 6.54
N GLY A 120 -14.66 -17.59 7.56
CA GLY A 120 -13.89 -18.02 8.72
C GLY A 120 -12.42 -17.57 8.64
N MET A 121 -11.81 -17.41 9.82
CA MET A 121 -10.48 -16.83 9.96
C MET A 121 -9.38 -17.67 9.26
N ASP A 122 -9.39 -18.98 9.49
CA ASP A 122 -8.36 -19.87 8.91
C ASP A 122 -8.43 -19.85 7.38
N VAL A 123 -9.64 -19.94 6.81
CA VAL A 123 -9.85 -19.86 5.36
C VAL A 123 -9.40 -18.51 4.82
N GLY A 124 -9.74 -17.41 5.52
CA GLY A 124 -9.29 -16.07 5.12
C GLY A 124 -7.77 -15.93 5.09
N ILE A 125 -7.08 -16.46 6.10
CA ILE A 125 -5.62 -16.45 6.16
C ILE A 125 -5.00 -17.29 5.02
N GLU A 126 -5.54 -18.47 4.72
CA GLU A 126 -5.09 -19.30 3.60
C GLU A 126 -5.22 -18.57 2.26
N TRP A 127 -6.33 -17.87 2.05
CA TRP A 127 -6.54 -17.06 0.85
C TRP A 127 -5.60 -15.86 0.74
N ILE A 128 -5.27 -15.20 1.87
CA ILE A 128 -4.27 -14.14 1.92
C ILE A 128 -2.91 -14.69 1.51
N ILE A 129 -2.48 -15.82 2.09
CA ILE A 129 -1.20 -16.46 1.78
C ILE A 129 -1.13 -16.81 0.30
N HIS A 130 -2.16 -17.48 -0.22
CA HIS A 130 -2.23 -17.81 -1.65
C HIS A 130 -2.13 -16.56 -2.52
N GLY A 131 -2.95 -15.53 -2.22
CA GLY A 131 -2.96 -14.31 -3.01
C GLY A 131 -1.66 -13.52 -2.96
N LEU A 132 -0.96 -13.51 -1.82
CA LEU A 132 0.35 -12.86 -1.70
C LEU A 132 1.42 -13.64 -2.48
N ASN A 133 1.46 -14.97 -2.40
CA ASN A 133 2.38 -15.78 -3.19
C ASN A 133 2.17 -15.57 -4.69
N GLU A 134 0.92 -15.58 -5.18
CA GLU A 134 0.60 -15.30 -6.59
C GLU A 134 1.04 -13.89 -7.05
N VAL A 135 1.01 -12.92 -6.16
CA VAL A 135 1.48 -11.56 -6.47
C VAL A 135 3.02 -11.53 -6.47
N LEU A 136 3.66 -12.07 -5.44
CA LEU A 136 5.10 -12.00 -5.24
C LEU A 136 5.89 -12.85 -6.25
N ASP A 137 5.36 -14.00 -6.65
CA ASP A 137 5.98 -14.86 -7.67
C ASP A 137 6.07 -14.19 -9.06
N HIS A 138 5.30 -13.14 -9.28
CA HIS A 138 5.23 -12.40 -10.54
C HIS A 138 5.60 -10.91 -10.38
N ASP A 139 6.15 -10.52 -9.22
CA ASP A 139 6.57 -9.15 -8.95
C ASP A 139 8.06 -8.97 -9.25
N ASP A 140 8.35 -8.16 -10.27
CA ASP A 140 9.70 -7.78 -10.65
C ASP A 140 10.17 -6.48 -9.95
N THR A 141 9.37 -5.92 -9.05
CA THR A 141 9.72 -4.71 -8.31
C THR A 141 10.52 -5.05 -7.05
N GLU A 142 11.28 -4.10 -6.53
CA GLU A 142 11.94 -4.23 -5.23
C GLU A 142 11.09 -3.68 -4.06
N VAL A 143 9.79 -3.48 -4.30
CA VAL A 143 8.87 -2.90 -3.32
C VAL A 143 8.51 -3.95 -2.26
N LYS A 144 8.68 -3.59 -1.00
CA LYS A 144 8.30 -4.45 0.13
C LYS A 144 6.84 -4.25 0.49
N ILE A 145 6.08 -5.33 0.60
CA ILE A 145 4.75 -5.30 1.18
C ILE A 145 4.86 -5.36 2.71
N ALA A 146 4.32 -4.35 3.39
CA ALA A 146 4.21 -4.32 4.85
C ALA A 146 2.76 -4.60 5.25
N LEU A 147 2.50 -5.73 5.91
CA LEU A 147 1.17 -6.06 6.40
C LEU A 147 0.80 -5.19 7.60
N GLU A 148 -0.33 -4.51 7.51
CA GLU A 148 -0.85 -3.71 8.62
C GLU A 148 -1.57 -4.59 9.63
N THR A 149 -1.32 -4.34 10.94
CA THR A 149 -2.11 -4.96 12.01
C THR A 149 -3.50 -4.34 12.05
N MET A 150 -4.52 -5.13 11.74
CA MET A 150 -5.91 -4.67 11.67
C MET A 150 -6.51 -4.40 13.04
N ALA A 151 -7.61 -3.64 13.08
CA ALA A 151 -8.34 -3.35 14.32
C ALA A 151 -9.18 -4.52 14.85
N GLY A 152 -9.39 -5.57 14.06
CA GLY A 152 -10.21 -6.73 14.43
C GLY A 152 -11.71 -6.47 14.33
N LYS A 153 -12.13 -5.54 13.49
CA LYS A 153 -13.56 -5.25 13.28
C LYS A 153 -14.20 -6.25 12.33
N GLY A 154 -15.33 -6.79 12.73
CA GLY A 154 -16.11 -7.69 11.86
C GLY A 154 -15.33 -8.94 11.48
N ASN A 155 -15.00 -9.06 10.20
CA ASN A 155 -14.34 -10.22 9.61
C ASN A 155 -12.89 -9.93 9.18
N GLU A 156 -12.25 -8.90 9.74
CA GLU A 156 -10.86 -8.55 9.43
C GLU A 156 -9.89 -9.66 9.86
N CYS A 157 -8.93 -9.97 8.96
CA CYS A 157 -7.82 -10.89 9.22
C CYS A 157 -6.56 -10.08 9.56
N GLY A 158 -5.62 -10.68 10.34
CA GLY A 158 -4.35 -10.03 10.69
C GLY A 158 -4.48 -9.00 11.82
N PHE A 159 -5.43 -9.19 12.74
CA PHE A 159 -5.57 -8.31 13.91
C PHE A 159 -4.78 -8.78 15.14
N THR A 160 -4.20 -9.97 15.11
CA THR A 160 -3.26 -10.44 16.13
C THR A 160 -1.89 -10.74 15.51
N PHE A 161 -0.85 -10.70 16.33
CA PHE A 161 0.51 -11.03 15.88
C PHE A 161 0.62 -12.49 15.44
N GLU A 162 -0.12 -13.41 16.05
CA GLU A 162 -0.16 -14.82 15.66
C GLU A 162 -0.74 -15.01 14.26
N GLN A 163 -1.78 -14.25 13.92
CA GLN A 163 -2.36 -14.27 12.56
C GLN A 163 -1.36 -13.72 11.54
N LEU A 164 -0.70 -12.60 11.83
CA LEU A 164 0.34 -12.05 10.96
C LEU A 164 1.52 -13.00 10.81
N ALA A 165 1.96 -13.64 11.91
CA ALA A 165 3.02 -14.63 11.88
C ALA A 165 2.64 -15.85 11.01
N LYS A 166 1.38 -16.32 11.09
CA LYS A 166 0.87 -17.41 10.25
C LYS A 166 0.89 -17.02 8.77
N ILE A 167 0.47 -15.80 8.43
CA ILE A 167 0.54 -15.29 7.05
C ILE A 167 2.01 -15.25 6.60
N TYR A 168 2.89 -14.68 7.41
CA TYR A 168 4.31 -14.50 7.08
C TYR A 168 5.06 -15.83 6.90
N ALA A 169 4.68 -16.85 7.66
CA ALA A 169 5.28 -18.20 7.55
C ALA A 169 4.81 -18.97 6.29
N GLY A 170 3.74 -18.52 5.65
CA GLY A 170 3.18 -19.15 4.45
C GLY A 170 3.63 -18.50 3.13
N ILE A 171 4.40 -17.41 3.20
CA ILE A 171 4.89 -16.65 2.03
C ILE A 171 6.31 -17.04 1.69
#